data_aba69318ecae9620de339f85b3fa3d90
#
_entry.id   aba69318ecae9620de339f85b3fa3d90
#
_cell.length_a   1.000
_cell.length_b   1.000
_cell.length_c   1.000
_cell.angle_alpha   90.00
_cell.angle_beta   90.00
_cell.angle_gamma   90.00
#
_symmetry.space_group_name_H-M   'P 1'
#
loop_
_entity.id
_entity.type
_entity.pdbx_description
1 polymer ?
#
loop_
_entity_poly.entity_id
_entity_poly.type
_entity_poly.pdbx_seq_one_letter_code
_entity_poly.pdbx_strand_id
1 'polypeptide(L)'
;MTNEQIIASIAITVYGEDAVTNMIDKGEDIPLHTIKGWAKRGHYRVKKGEHGIETRLWKRKRKDTEESDDDKINIDDASNKDFYMAKAFLFRKDQVERVEE
;
A
#
# COMPACT_ATOMS: atom_id res chain seq x y z
N MET A 1 6.22 7.47 -11.17
CA MET A 1 5.37 7.58 -9.98
C MET A 1 5.63 6.38 -9.07
N THR A 2 5.89 6.60 -7.80
CA THR A 2 6.14 5.53 -6.84
C THR A 2 4.85 4.92 -6.34
N ASN A 3 4.93 3.74 -5.72
CA ASN A 3 3.75 3.15 -5.11
C ASN A 3 3.21 4.04 -3.99
N GLU A 4 4.08 4.71 -3.25
CA GLU A 4 3.64 5.63 -2.21
C GLU A 4 2.80 6.76 -2.78
N GLN A 5 3.20 7.29 -3.94
CA GLN A 5 2.45 8.35 -4.61
C GLN A 5 1.11 7.86 -5.12
N ILE A 6 1.06 6.64 -5.65
CA ILE A 6 -0.20 6.03 -6.10
C ILE A 6 -1.15 5.88 -4.93
N ILE A 7 -0.65 5.34 -3.84
CA ILE A 7 -1.46 5.13 -2.63
C ILE A 7 -1.93 6.45 -2.05
N ALA A 8 -1.07 7.47 -2.03
CA ALA A 8 -1.44 8.79 -1.54
C ALA A 8 -2.57 9.40 -2.37
N SER A 9 -2.51 9.24 -3.69
CA SER A 9 -3.58 9.73 -4.57
C SER A 9 -4.92 9.09 -4.24
N ILE A 10 -4.92 7.79 -4.00
CA ILE A 10 -6.14 7.08 -3.65
C ILE A 10 -6.60 7.47 -2.26
N ALA A 11 -5.66 7.66 -1.33
CA ALA A 11 -5.98 8.06 0.03
C ALA A 11 -6.69 9.42 0.09
N ILE A 12 -6.35 10.33 -0.82
CA ILE A 12 -7.02 11.63 -0.91
C ILE A 12 -8.51 11.44 -1.17
N THR A 13 -8.87 10.49 -2.02
CA THR A 13 -10.27 10.16 -2.29
C THR A 13 -10.94 9.52 -1.09
N VAL A 14 -10.21 8.71 -0.35
CA VAL A 14 -10.76 7.94 0.78
C VAL A 14 -10.88 8.79 2.05
N TYR A 15 -9.84 9.53 2.39
CA TYR A 15 -9.74 10.26 3.66
C TYR A 15 -9.88 11.77 3.51
N GLY A 16 -9.73 12.30 2.30
CA GLY A 16 -9.75 13.72 2.06
C GLY A 16 -8.34 14.30 1.97
N GLU A 17 -8.21 15.36 1.18
CA GLU A 17 -6.92 16.00 0.94
C GLU A 17 -6.27 16.53 2.21
N ASP A 18 -7.06 17.19 3.06
CA ASP A 18 -6.52 17.78 4.29
C ASP A 18 -5.96 16.72 5.23
N ALA A 19 -6.67 15.61 5.38
CA ALA A 19 -6.22 14.53 6.24
C ALA A 19 -4.92 13.91 5.74
N VAL A 20 -4.83 13.68 4.43
CA VAL A 20 -3.63 13.10 3.83
C VAL A 20 -2.46 14.06 3.92
N THR A 21 -2.69 15.35 3.66
CA THR A 21 -1.65 16.37 3.78
C THR A 21 -1.10 16.43 5.19
N ASN A 22 -1.97 16.38 6.20
CA ASN A 22 -1.53 16.37 7.60
C ASN A 22 -0.69 15.14 7.93
N MET A 23 -1.07 13.98 7.42
CA MET A 23 -0.31 12.76 7.64
C MET A 23 1.09 12.87 7.04
N ILE A 24 1.18 13.40 5.82
CA ILE A 24 2.46 13.56 5.15
C ILE A 24 3.33 14.57 5.90
N ASP A 25 2.77 15.69 6.30
CA ASP A 25 3.50 16.76 7.01
C ASP A 25 4.05 16.27 8.35
N LYS A 26 3.33 15.37 9.01
CA LYS A 26 3.76 14.82 10.30
C LYS A 26 4.66 13.60 10.16
N GLY A 27 4.88 13.14 8.93
CA GLY A 27 5.65 11.93 8.70
C GLY A 27 4.94 10.65 9.11
N GLU A 28 3.62 10.70 9.20
CA GLU A 28 2.83 9.53 9.58
C GLU A 28 2.56 8.63 8.40
N ASP A 29 2.43 7.35 8.68
CA ASP A 29 2.08 6.35 7.67
C ASP A 29 0.61 6.52 7.29
N ILE A 30 0.34 6.57 5.99
CA ILE A 30 -1.04 6.64 5.51
C ILE A 30 -1.67 5.25 5.72
N PRO A 31 -2.80 5.14 6.45
CA PRO A 31 -3.39 3.84 6.77
C PRO A 31 -4.18 3.27 5.60
N LEU A 32 -3.50 2.99 4.51
CA LEU A 32 -4.06 2.42 3.30
C LEU A 32 -3.01 1.55 2.65
N HIS A 33 -3.16 0.24 2.76
CA HIS A 33 -2.14 -0.71 2.33
C HIS A 33 -2.78 -1.98 1.76
N THR A 34 -1.98 -2.72 1.01
CA THR A 34 -2.35 -4.06 0.57
C THR A 34 -2.40 -5.01 1.77
N ILE A 35 -2.95 -6.20 1.56
CA ILE A 35 -2.97 -7.22 2.61
C ILE A 35 -1.55 -7.47 3.12
N LYS A 36 -0.60 -7.61 2.19
CA LYS A 36 0.80 -7.84 2.55
C LYS A 36 1.39 -6.66 3.30
N GLY A 37 1.07 -5.45 2.87
CA GLY A 37 1.53 -4.24 3.55
C GLY A 37 1.02 -4.16 4.99
N TRP A 38 -0.23 -4.50 5.21
CA TRP A 38 -0.79 -4.53 6.56
C TRP A 38 -0.15 -5.62 7.43
N ALA A 39 0.07 -6.80 6.84
CA ALA A 39 0.70 -7.90 7.58
C ALA A 39 2.09 -7.54 8.07
N LYS A 40 2.84 -6.79 7.28
CA LYS A 40 4.19 -6.34 7.67
C LYS A 40 4.16 -5.31 8.79
N ARG A 41 3.06 -4.59 8.95
CA ARG A 41 2.99 -3.49 9.92
C ARG A 41 2.48 -3.90 11.29
N GLY A 42 2.05 -5.14 11.48
CA GLY A 42 1.64 -5.55 12.81
C GLY A 42 0.69 -6.72 12.87
N HIS A 43 0.86 -7.67 11.98
CA HIS A 43 0.03 -8.89 11.99
C HIS A 43 -1.45 -8.59 11.78
N TYR A 44 -1.73 -7.63 10.91
CA TYR A 44 -3.12 -7.33 10.54
C TYR A 44 -3.61 -8.30 9.48
N ARG A 45 -4.90 -8.54 9.49
CA ARG A 45 -5.58 -9.27 8.42
C ARG A 45 -6.84 -8.51 8.03
N VAL A 46 -7.31 -8.76 6.82
CA VAL A 46 -8.55 -8.15 6.36
C VAL A 46 -9.73 -8.84 7.02
N LYS A 47 -10.68 -8.04 7.50
CA LYS A 47 -11.89 -8.56 8.10
C LYS A 47 -12.72 -9.29 7.07
N LYS A 48 -13.44 -10.30 7.51
CA LYS A 48 -14.29 -11.09 6.64
C LYS A 48 -15.35 -10.20 5.99
N GLY A 49 -15.51 -10.34 4.68
CA GLY A 49 -16.52 -9.59 3.95
C GLY A 49 -16.08 -8.23 3.44
N GLU A 50 -14.88 -7.78 3.80
CA GLU A 50 -14.38 -6.50 3.33
C GLU A 50 -13.79 -6.60 1.93
N HIS A 51 -13.96 -5.54 1.16
CA HIS A 51 -13.44 -5.45 -0.20
C HIS A 51 -12.45 -4.30 -0.31
N GLY A 52 -11.30 -4.57 -0.90
CA GLY A 52 -10.27 -3.56 -1.10
C GLY A 52 -10.59 -2.64 -2.27
N ILE A 53 -9.88 -1.53 -2.32
CA ILE A 53 -9.94 -0.59 -3.43
C ILE A 53 -8.99 -1.09 -4.51
N GLU A 54 -9.51 -1.38 -5.68
CA GLU A 54 -8.69 -1.88 -6.78
C GLU A 54 -7.81 -0.78 -7.33
N THR A 55 -6.53 -1.10 -7.51
CA THR A 55 -5.56 -0.20 -8.11
C THR A 55 -4.49 -1.02 -8.79
N ARG A 56 -3.47 -0.35 -9.27
CA ARG A 56 -2.31 -1.00 -9.85
C ARG A 56 -1.06 -0.46 -9.19
N LEU A 57 -0.21 -1.37 -8.76
CA LEU A 57 1.05 -1.02 -8.11
C LEU A 57 2.20 -1.70 -8.84
N TRP A 58 3.38 -1.11 -8.71
CA TRP A 58 4.59 -1.68 -9.26
C TRP A 58 5.02 -2.89 -8.44
N LYS A 59 5.40 -3.96 -9.15
CA LYS A 59 5.93 -5.17 -8.52
C LYS A 59 7.20 -5.59 -9.23
N ARG A 60 8.09 -6.24 -8.50
CA ARG A 60 9.30 -6.75 -9.08
C ARG A 60 9.04 -8.06 -9.81
N LYS A 61 9.75 -8.24 -10.92
CA LYS A 61 9.61 -9.46 -11.71
C LYS A 61 10.33 -10.64 -11.07
N ARG A 62 11.32 -10.40 -10.22
CA ARG A 62 12.10 -11.46 -9.59
C ARG A 62 11.44 -11.91 -8.32
N LYS A 63 11.48 -13.22 -8.09
CA LYS A 63 10.85 -13.80 -6.91
C LYS A 63 11.75 -13.83 -5.69
N ASP A 64 13.04 -13.60 -5.87
CA ASP A 64 14.00 -13.66 -4.77
C ASP A 64 13.91 -12.48 -3.83
N THR A 65 12.99 -11.57 -4.07
CA THR A 65 12.80 -10.39 -3.22
C THR A 65 11.43 -10.39 -2.56
N GLU A 66 11.04 -11.51 -2.04
CA GLU A 66 9.72 -11.67 -1.44
C GLU A 66 9.46 -10.74 -0.26
N GLU A 67 10.52 -10.30 0.38
CA GLU A 67 10.42 -9.44 1.55
C GLU A 67 10.21 -7.98 1.22
N SER A 68 10.24 -7.61 -0.06
CA SER A 68 10.12 -6.21 -0.42
C SER A 68 8.74 -5.66 -0.08
N ASP A 69 8.73 -4.44 0.44
CA ASP A 69 7.50 -3.70 0.72
C ASP A 69 7.09 -3.01 -0.56
N ASP A 70 6.05 -3.50 -1.20
CA ASP A 70 5.58 -2.96 -2.47
C ASP A 70 5.21 -1.48 -2.39
N ASP A 71 4.78 -1.02 -1.21
CA ASP A 71 4.42 0.38 -1.00
C ASP A 71 5.60 1.32 -1.21
N LYS A 72 6.82 0.82 -1.08
CA LYS A 72 8.02 1.64 -1.12
C LYS A 72 8.83 1.48 -2.40
N ILE A 73 8.32 0.74 -3.37
CA ILE A 73 9.02 0.59 -4.63
C ILE A 73 9.05 1.93 -5.37
N ASN A 74 10.24 2.39 -5.71
CA ASN A 74 10.45 3.63 -6.43
C ASN A 74 10.88 3.30 -7.86
N ILE A 75 9.96 3.39 -8.78
CA ILE A 75 10.21 3.04 -10.17
C ILE A 75 11.13 4.04 -10.86
N ASP A 76 11.21 5.27 -10.34
CA ASP A 76 12.04 6.31 -10.95
C ASP A 76 13.52 5.98 -10.85
N ASP A 77 13.92 5.20 -9.84
CA ASP A 77 15.31 4.82 -9.64
C ASP A 77 15.63 3.44 -10.18
N ALA A 78 14.69 2.80 -10.84
CA ALA A 78 14.84 1.42 -11.27
C ALA A 78 14.71 1.28 -12.78
N SER A 79 15.33 0.25 -13.31
CA SER A 79 15.11 -0.11 -14.71
C SER A 79 13.69 -0.64 -14.87
N ASN A 80 12.98 -0.15 -15.87
CA ASN A 80 11.62 -0.61 -16.16
C ASN A 80 11.58 -2.10 -16.50
N LYS A 81 12.71 -2.70 -16.81
CA LYS A 81 12.80 -4.12 -17.12
C LYS A 81 12.58 -5.00 -15.91
N ASP A 82 12.83 -4.47 -14.72
CA ASP A 82 12.74 -5.24 -13.47
C ASP A 82 11.40 -5.11 -12.78
N PHE A 83 10.51 -4.28 -13.30
CA PHE A 83 9.23 -3.98 -12.67
C PHE A 83 8.08 -4.09 -13.66
N TYR A 84 6.91 -4.32 -13.13
CA TYR A 84 5.68 -4.34 -13.93
C TYR A 84 4.51 -3.85 -13.06
N MET A 85 3.48 -3.35 -13.71
CA MET A 85 2.25 -2.94 -13.01
C MET A 85 1.35 -4.15 -12.83
N ALA A 86 0.86 -4.35 -11.63
CA ALA A 86 -0.03 -5.46 -11.31
C ALA A 86 -1.22 -4.96 -10.54
N LYS A 87 -2.35 -5.62 -10.73
CA LYS A 87 -3.55 -5.33 -9.97
C LYS A 87 -3.29 -5.54 -8.49
N ALA A 88 -3.76 -4.63 -7.67
CA ALA A 88 -3.63 -4.72 -6.23
C ALA A 88 -4.88 -4.14 -5.58
N PHE A 89 -5.10 -4.50 -4.33
CA PHE A 89 -6.23 -4.00 -3.55
C PHE A 89 -5.72 -3.37 -2.28
N LEU A 90 -6.19 -2.15 -2.01
CA LEU A 90 -5.81 -1.41 -0.82
C LEU A 90 -6.94 -1.45 0.19
N PHE A 91 -6.58 -1.59 1.46
CA PHE A 91 -7.55 -1.68 2.55
C PHE A 91 -7.30 -0.59 3.56
N ARG A 92 -8.37 -0.01 4.10
CA ARG A 92 -8.30 1.01 5.14
C ARG A 92 -8.07 0.37 6.51
N LYS A 93 -7.70 1.18 7.47
CA LYS A 93 -7.47 0.70 8.84
C LYS A 93 -8.72 0.03 9.42
N ASP A 94 -9.90 0.55 9.13
CA ASP A 94 -11.15 0.00 9.65
C ASP A 94 -11.56 -1.30 8.96
N GLN A 95 -10.90 -1.66 7.87
CA GLN A 95 -11.17 -2.91 7.15
C GLN A 95 -10.25 -4.06 7.59
N VAL A 96 -9.31 -3.78 8.46
CA VAL A 96 -8.37 -4.79 8.94
C VAL A 96 -8.47 -4.90 10.45
N GLU A 97 -8.05 -6.05 10.95
CA GLU A 97 -8.02 -6.31 12.38
C GLU A 97 -6.70 -6.97 12.73
N ARG A 98 -6.26 -6.73 13.94
CA ARG A 98 -5.01 -7.33 14.40
C ARG A 98 -5.24 -8.77 14.78
N VAL A 99 -4.36 -9.63 14.29
CA VAL A 99 -4.42 -11.06 14.66
C VAL A 99 -3.65 -11.24 15.95
N GLU A 100 -4.33 -11.76 16.97
CA GLU A 100 -3.68 -12.07 18.23
C GLU A 100 -3.49 -13.57 18.34
N GLU A 101 -2.34 -13.95 18.81
CA GLU A 101 -2.05 -15.37 19.03
C GLU A 101 -2.29 -15.79 20.44
#